data_12d3d68d243bb3ca37c28e30f532f7db
#
_entry.id   12d3d68d243bb3ca37c28e30f532f7db
#
_cell.length_a   1.000
_cell.length_b   1.000
_cell.length_c   1.000
_cell.angle_alpha   90.00
_cell.angle_beta   90.00
_cell.angle_gamma   90.00
#
_symmetry.space_group_name_H-M   'P 1'
#
loop_
_entity.id
_entity.type
_entity.pdbx_description
1 polymer ?
#
loop_
_entity_poly.entity_id
_entity_poly.type
_entity_poly.pdbx_seq_one_letter_code
_entity_poly.pdbx_strand_id
1 'polypeptide(L)'
;MSKLSDKAAFQKELTDLEDLYREATGKEMAKFYRPPQGTYSEENLKMAKELGYKTVFWSLAYVDWNNDAQPSREQAFAKLLPRTHNGAVILLHSTSRTNAEILDELLTKWKDMGYRFETLEELFSDK
;
A
#
# COMPACT_ATOMS: atom_id res chain seq x y z
N MET A 1 5.90 9.37 11.03
CA MET A 1 6.41 9.97 9.78
C MET A 1 5.86 11.37 9.51
N SER A 2 4.55 11.56 9.56
CA SER A 2 3.93 12.87 9.23
C SER A 2 4.36 14.04 10.12
N LYS A 3 4.82 13.78 11.32
CA LYS A 3 5.30 14.80 12.26
C LYS A 3 6.81 15.08 12.16
N LEU A 4 7.54 14.34 11.33
CA LEU A 4 8.97 14.53 11.16
C LEU A 4 9.21 15.69 10.18
N SER A 5 9.69 16.79 10.70
CA SER A 5 10.07 17.97 9.92
C SER A 5 11.57 18.02 9.61
N ASP A 6 12.38 17.24 10.33
CA ASP A 6 13.80 17.11 10.08
C ASP A 6 14.05 16.09 8.98
N LYS A 7 14.66 16.53 7.88
CA LYS A 7 14.98 15.68 6.74
C LYS A 7 15.89 14.51 7.12
N ALA A 8 16.86 14.72 8.00
CA ALA A 8 17.76 13.66 8.43
C ALA A 8 17.03 12.56 9.18
N ALA A 9 16.10 12.92 10.07
CA ALA A 9 15.27 11.96 10.81
C ALA A 9 14.32 11.20 9.87
N PHE A 10 13.70 11.89 8.93
CA PHE A 10 12.83 11.29 7.93
C PHE A 10 13.62 10.31 7.04
N GLN A 11 14.78 10.75 6.56
CA GLN A 11 15.66 9.91 5.75
C GLN A 11 16.11 8.65 6.50
N LYS A 12 16.44 8.79 7.77
CA LYS A 12 16.87 7.66 8.59
C LYS A 12 15.81 6.56 8.67
N GLU A 13 14.55 6.93 8.80
CA GLU A 13 13.44 5.96 8.79
C GLU A 13 13.43 5.12 7.51
N LEU A 14 13.71 5.74 6.38
CA LEU A 14 13.74 5.06 5.09
C LEU A 14 15.00 4.25 4.89
N THR A 15 16.17 4.82 5.22
CA THR A 15 17.46 4.13 5.02
C THR A 15 17.64 2.94 5.95
N ASP A 16 17.16 3.02 7.19
CA ASP A 16 17.20 1.89 8.11
C ASP A 16 16.40 0.70 7.53
N LEU A 17 15.26 0.97 6.92
CA LEU A 17 14.45 -0.06 6.27
C LEU A 17 15.12 -0.59 4.99
N GLU A 18 15.71 0.28 4.18
CA GLU A 18 16.46 -0.12 2.99
C GLU A 18 17.60 -1.08 3.34
N ASP A 19 18.36 -0.75 4.40
CA ASP A 19 19.48 -1.56 4.86
C ASP A 19 19.01 -2.93 5.34
N LEU A 20 17.93 -2.95 6.12
CA LEU A 20 17.34 -4.18 6.61
C LEU A 20 16.83 -5.06 5.46
N TYR A 21 16.21 -4.47 4.47
CA TYR A 21 15.73 -5.19 3.28
C TYR A 21 16.89 -5.77 2.48
N ARG A 22 17.94 -4.99 2.27
CA ARG A 22 19.15 -5.46 1.57
C ARG A 22 19.82 -6.60 2.32
N GLU A 23 19.91 -6.49 3.64
CA GLU A 23 20.47 -7.53 4.49
C GLU A 23 19.68 -8.83 4.42
N ALA A 24 18.34 -8.74 4.41
CA ALA A 24 17.46 -9.90 4.37
C ALA A 24 17.37 -10.56 2.98
N THR A 25 17.43 -9.78 1.90
CA THR A 25 17.15 -10.27 0.53
C THR A 25 18.36 -10.23 -0.41
N GLY A 26 19.40 -9.47 -0.09
CA GLY A 26 20.52 -9.20 -0.99
C GLY A 26 20.17 -8.29 -2.17
N LYS A 27 18.99 -7.68 -2.16
CA LYS A 27 18.47 -6.84 -3.24
C LYS A 27 18.21 -5.43 -2.75
N GLU A 28 18.20 -4.48 -3.69
CA GLU A 28 17.78 -3.11 -3.40
C GLU A 28 16.27 -3.03 -3.24
N MET A 29 15.82 -2.27 -2.24
CA MET A 29 14.39 -2.05 -2.00
C MET A 29 13.83 -1.07 -3.04
N ALA A 30 12.66 -1.39 -3.59
CA ALA A 30 11.94 -0.48 -4.46
C ALA A 30 11.55 0.80 -3.68
N LYS A 31 11.69 1.96 -4.31
CA LYS A 31 11.47 3.25 -3.66
C LYS A 31 10.04 3.74 -3.80
N PHE A 32 9.13 3.04 -3.14
CA PHE A 32 7.75 3.45 -2.96
C PHE A 32 7.47 3.70 -1.49
N TYR A 33 6.82 4.81 -1.20
CA TYR A 33 6.49 5.22 0.15
C TYR A 33 4.98 5.38 0.31
N ARG A 34 4.43 4.67 1.27
CA ARG A 34 3.02 4.82 1.66
C ARG A 34 2.97 5.49 3.02
N PRO A 35 2.40 6.71 3.12
CA PRO A 35 2.25 7.36 4.42
C PRO A 35 1.44 6.49 5.38
N PRO A 36 1.98 6.18 6.58
CA PRO A 36 1.24 5.42 7.57
C PRO A 36 -0.10 6.08 7.89
N GLN A 37 -1.18 5.30 7.93
CA GLN A 37 -2.55 5.78 8.15
C GLN A 37 -3.04 6.80 7.10
N GLY A 38 -2.30 7.03 6.01
CA GLY A 38 -2.62 8.08 5.05
C GLY A 38 -2.37 9.49 5.56
N THR A 39 -1.73 9.63 6.72
CA THR A 39 -1.42 10.94 7.32
C THR A 39 -0.11 11.47 6.76
N TYR A 40 -0.12 12.70 6.27
CA TYR A 40 1.04 13.31 5.63
C TYR A 40 1.11 14.81 5.91
N SER A 41 2.28 15.40 5.60
CA SER A 41 2.45 16.84 5.48
C SER A 41 3.08 17.13 4.11
N GLU A 42 2.91 18.35 3.61
CA GLU A 42 3.56 18.75 2.36
C GLU A 42 5.07 18.60 2.43
N GLU A 43 5.63 18.91 3.58
CA GLU A 43 7.05 18.80 3.87
C GLU A 43 7.54 17.34 3.77
N ASN A 44 6.79 16.39 4.34
CA ASN A 44 7.11 14.96 4.23
C ASN A 44 7.04 14.47 2.78
N LEU A 45 6.04 14.90 2.02
CA LEU A 45 5.90 14.52 0.62
C LEU A 45 7.08 15.03 -0.21
N LYS A 46 7.51 16.26 0.06
CA LYS A 46 8.67 16.87 -0.59
C LYS A 46 9.94 16.10 -0.25
N MET A 47 10.17 15.80 1.02
CA MET A 47 11.34 15.04 1.47
C MET A 47 11.38 13.65 0.84
N ALA A 48 10.26 12.94 0.78
CA ALA A 48 10.18 11.63 0.14
C ALA A 48 10.58 11.72 -1.34
N LYS A 49 10.07 12.72 -2.05
CA LYS A 49 10.40 12.95 -3.46
C LYS A 49 11.89 13.25 -3.65
N GLU A 50 12.46 14.09 -2.82
CA GLU A 50 13.89 14.43 -2.87
C GLU A 50 14.79 13.22 -2.63
N LEU A 51 14.32 12.25 -1.85
CA LEU A 51 15.03 11.00 -1.58
C LEU A 51 14.80 9.93 -2.66
N GLY A 52 14.09 10.27 -3.72
CA GLY A 52 13.83 9.38 -4.84
C GLY A 52 12.64 8.45 -4.66
N TYR A 53 11.83 8.67 -3.63
CA TYR A 53 10.64 7.86 -3.37
C TYR A 53 9.42 8.39 -4.12
N LYS A 54 8.58 7.47 -4.58
CA LYS A 54 7.26 7.79 -5.10
C LYS A 54 6.25 7.53 -3.98
N THR A 55 5.52 8.56 -3.59
CA THR A 55 4.49 8.45 -2.55
C THR A 55 3.23 7.84 -3.14
N VAL A 56 2.73 6.80 -2.50
CA VAL A 56 1.56 6.04 -2.96
C VAL A 56 0.48 6.12 -1.88
N PHE A 57 -0.69 6.57 -2.28
CA PHE A 57 -1.91 6.46 -1.49
C PHE A 57 -2.77 5.33 -2.06
N TRP A 58 -4.02 5.26 -1.63
CA TRP A 58 -4.95 4.23 -2.11
C TRP A 58 -6.32 4.86 -2.37
N SER A 59 -7.10 4.19 -3.22
CA SER A 59 -8.46 4.63 -3.55
C SER A 59 -9.53 3.67 -3.03
N LEU A 60 -9.14 2.48 -2.59
CA LEU A 60 -10.06 1.47 -2.08
C LEU A 60 -9.40 0.74 -0.91
N ALA A 61 -10.08 0.75 0.22
CA ALA A 61 -9.69 0.01 1.41
C ALA A 61 -10.92 -0.28 2.26
N TYR A 62 -10.80 -1.14 3.25
CA TYR A 62 -11.84 -1.40 4.23
C TYR A 62 -11.22 -1.68 5.59
N VAL A 63 -12.03 -1.74 6.64
CA VAL A 63 -11.53 -1.95 8.00
C VAL A 63 -11.16 -3.43 8.19
N ASP A 64 -9.93 -3.77 7.83
CA ASP A 64 -9.38 -5.13 7.89
C ASP A 64 -8.28 -5.28 8.96
N TRP A 65 -7.85 -4.19 9.57
CA TRP A 65 -6.70 -4.17 10.47
C TRP A 65 -7.01 -4.55 11.92
N ASN A 66 -8.28 -4.58 12.32
CA ASN A 66 -8.67 -4.92 13.68
C ASN A 66 -8.71 -6.43 13.86
N ASN A 67 -7.64 -7.00 14.44
CA ASN A 67 -7.51 -8.45 14.59
C ASN A 67 -8.53 -9.06 15.54
N ASP A 68 -9.10 -8.25 16.46
CA ASP A 68 -10.12 -8.71 17.41
C ASP A 68 -11.54 -8.63 16.82
N ALA A 69 -11.70 -8.00 15.67
CA ALA A 69 -12.99 -7.81 15.02
C ALA A 69 -12.84 -7.94 13.49
N GLN A 70 -12.42 -9.12 13.04
CA GLN A 70 -12.25 -9.37 11.61
C GLN A 70 -13.61 -9.46 10.93
N PRO A 71 -13.79 -8.77 9.78
CA PRO A 71 -15.04 -8.87 9.02
C PRO A 71 -15.25 -10.27 8.47
N SER A 72 -16.50 -10.64 8.26
CA SER A 72 -16.82 -11.88 7.56
C SER A 72 -16.45 -11.77 6.08
N ARG A 73 -16.36 -12.91 5.42
CA ARG A 73 -16.16 -12.99 3.97
C ARG A 73 -17.20 -12.14 3.22
N GLU A 74 -18.46 -12.26 3.57
CA GLU A 74 -19.56 -11.54 2.95
C GLU A 74 -19.44 -10.03 3.16
N GLN A 75 -19.05 -9.62 4.36
CA GLN A 75 -18.84 -8.21 4.69
C GLN A 75 -17.67 -7.63 3.88
N ALA A 76 -16.57 -8.40 3.75
CA ALA A 76 -15.42 -7.98 2.98
C ALA A 76 -15.79 -7.76 1.50
N PHE A 77 -16.45 -8.73 0.88
CA PHE A 77 -16.89 -8.59 -0.51
C PHE A 77 -17.90 -7.46 -0.71
N ALA A 78 -18.81 -7.27 0.24
CA ALA A 78 -19.77 -6.17 0.20
C ALA A 78 -19.11 -4.79 0.25
N LYS A 79 -17.94 -4.69 0.88
CA LYS A 79 -17.16 -3.44 0.94
C LYS A 79 -16.25 -3.25 -0.28
N LEU A 80 -15.68 -4.33 -0.80
CA LEU A 80 -14.67 -4.24 -1.85
C LEU A 80 -15.25 -4.21 -3.26
N LEU A 81 -16.15 -5.13 -3.58
CA LEU A 81 -16.62 -5.28 -4.96
C LEU A 81 -17.39 -4.09 -5.50
N PRO A 82 -18.39 -3.51 -4.78
CA PRO A 82 -19.14 -2.37 -5.31
C PRO A 82 -18.31 -1.09 -5.48
N ARG A 83 -17.20 -0.98 -4.77
CA ARG A 83 -16.34 0.21 -4.78
C ARG A 83 -15.17 0.08 -5.74
N THR A 84 -15.04 -1.04 -6.42
CA THR A 84 -13.97 -1.28 -7.39
C THR A 84 -14.17 -0.40 -8.63
N HIS A 85 -13.09 0.17 -9.13
CA HIS A 85 -13.11 1.07 -10.29
C HIS A 85 -11.81 0.94 -11.09
N ASN A 86 -11.83 1.43 -12.33
CA ASN A 86 -10.63 1.47 -13.17
C ASN A 86 -9.55 2.34 -12.53
N GLY A 87 -8.32 1.86 -12.55
CA GLY A 87 -7.20 2.58 -11.95
C GLY A 87 -7.15 2.53 -10.42
N ALA A 88 -7.92 1.64 -9.80
CA ALA A 88 -7.93 1.51 -8.35
C ALA A 88 -6.56 1.11 -7.81
N VAL A 89 -6.14 1.79 -6.76
CA VAL A 89 -5.00 1.39 -5.92
C VAL A 89 -5.60 0.87 -4.62
N ILE A 90 -5.39 -0.41 -4.36
CA ILE A 90 -6.10 -1.13 -3.29
C ILE A 90 -5.16 -1.42 -2.14
N LEU A 91 -5.62 -1.09 -0.93
CA LEU A 91 -4.89 -1.37 0.30
C LEU A 91 -5.54 -2.52 1.05
N LEU A 92 -4.81 -3.61 1.19
CA LEU A 92 -5.21 -4.78 1.97
C LEU A 92 -4.10 -5.12 2.95
N HIS A 93 -4.44 -5.29 4.24
CA HIS A 93 -3.45 -5.60 5.26
C HIS A 93 -3.12 -7.10 5.28
N SER A 94 -1.84 -7.43 5.28
CA SER A 94 -1.34 -8.81 5.31
C SER A 94 -1.58 -9.49 6.66
N THR A 95 -1.84 -8.72 7.71
CA THR A 95 -2.16 -9.24 9.04
C THR A 95 -3.62 -9.64 9.19
N SER A 96 -4.46 -9.37 8.19
CA SER A 96 -5.87 -9.70 8.21
C SER A 96 -6.10 -11.16 7.84
N ARG A 97 -6.69 -11.91 8.76
CA ARG A 97 -7.11 -13.30 8.51
C ARG A 97 -8.14 -13.37 7.37
N THR A 98 -9.10 -12.47 7.38
CA THR A 98 -10.13 -12.40 6.34
C THR A 98 -9.51 -12.24 4.96
N ASN A 99 -8.54 -11.32 4.81
CA ASN A 99 -7.84 -11.10 3.54
C ASN A 99 -7.10 -12.36 3.08
N ALA A 100 -6.46 -13.08 3.99
CA ALA A 100 -5.79 -14.33 3.65
C ALA A 100 -6.77 -15.39 3.13
N GLU A 101 -7.95 -15.46 3.71
CA GLU A 101 -8.97 -16.44 3.34
C GLU A 101 -9.65 -16.11 2.01
N ILE A 102 -9.82 -14.82 1.68
CA ILE A 102 -10.59 -14.40 0.50
C ILE A 102 -9.73 -14.02 -0.71
N LEU A 103 -8.41 -13.87 -0.56
CA LEU A 103 -7.57 -13.25 -1.58
C LEU A 103 -7.69 -13.92 -2.95
N ASP A 104 -7.58 -15.22 -3.01
CA ASP A 104 -7.68 -15.97 -4.27
C ASP A 104 -9.02 -15.71 -4.97
N GLU A 105 -10.11 -15.84 -4.24
CA GLU A 105 -11.44 -15.60 -4.79
C GLU A 105 -11.65 -14.13 -5.18
N LEU A 106 -11.14 -13.21 -4.39
CA LEU A 106 -11.22 -11.77 -4.68
C LEU A 106 -10.51 -11.43 -5.98
N LEU A 107 -9.29 -11.94 -6.17
CA LEU A 107 -8.53 -11.73 -7.41
C LEU A 107 -9.25 -12.35 -8.61
N THR A 108 -9.83 -13.52 -8.45
CA THR A 108 -10.61 -14.18 -9.49
C THR A 108 -11.84 -13.36 -9.86
N LYS A 109 -12.57 -12.85 -8.88
CA LYS A 109 -13.74 -12.00 -9.12
C LYS A 109 -13.39 -10.73 -9.87
N TRP A 110 -12.30 -10.08 -9.50
CA TRP A 110 -11.84 -8.89 -10.22
C TRP A 110 -11.45 -9.19 -11.67
N LYS A 111 -10.79 -10.32 -11.91
CA LYS A 111 -10.49 -10.76 -13.29
C LYS A 111 -11.77 -11.03 -14.08
N ASP A 112 -12.74 -11.69 -13.49
CA ASP A 112 -14.03 -11.98 -14.12
C ASP A 112 -14.82 -10.69 -14.42
N MET A 113 -14.61 -9.64 -13.63
CA MET A 113 -15.17 -8.32 -13.88
C MET A 113 -14.45 -7.54 -14.99
N GLY A 114 -13.39 -8.10 -15.54
CA GLY A 114 -12.61 -7.48 -16.63
C GLY A 114 -11.41 -6.66 -16.20
N TYR A 115 -11.04 -6.69 -14.92
CA TYR A 115 -9.87 -5.95 -14.44
C TYR A 115 -8.58 -6.72 -14.66
N ARG A 116 -7.52 -5.97 -14.90
CA ARG A 116 -6.16 -6.45 -15.02
C ARG A 116 -5.33 -5.90 -13.86
N PHE A 117 -4.41 -6.70 -13.34
CA PHE A 117 -3.51 -6.27 -12.27
C PHE A 117 -2.20 -5.75 -12.85
N GLU A 118 -1.71 -4.66 -12.29
CA GLU A 118 -0.44 -4.07 -12.66
C GLU A 118 0.38 -3.75 -11.42
N THR A 119 1.67 -3.53 -11.61
CA THR A 119 2.61 -3.17 -10.54
C THR A 119 2.59 -1.66 -10.29
N LEU A 120 3.15 -1.24 -9.15
CA LEU A 120 3.34 0.18 -8.86
C LEU A 120 4.32 0.82 -9.86
N GLU A 121 5.31 0.08 -10.34
CA GLU A 121 6.23 0.55 -11.37
C GLU A 121 5.47 0.94 -12.63
N GLU A 122 4.53 0.12 -13.06
CA GLU A 122 3.70 0.42 -14.23
C GLU A 122 2.78 1.61 -14.00
N LEU A 123 2.22 1.73 -12.79
CA LEU A 123 1.37 2.86 -12.42
C LEU A 123 2.09 4.20 -12.57
N PHE A 124 3.36 4.26 -12.18
CA PHE A 124 4.17 5.46 -12.22
C PHE A 124 5.05 5.58 -13.46
N SER A 125 4.92 4.67 -14.42
CA SER A 125 5.67 4.79 -15.66
C SER A 125 5.14 5.95 -16.51
N ASP A 126 6.05 6.66 -17.13
CA ASP A 126 5.71 7.70 -18.11
C ASP A 126 5.21 7.02 -19.39
N LYS A 127 4.00 7.33 -19.78
CA LYS A 127 3.38 6.79 -21.00
C LYS A 127 3.24 7.88 -22.05
#